data_7fd1b830e5036efcb9d37a54377ded42
#
_entry.id   7fd1b830e5036efcb9d37a54377ded42
#
_cell.length_a   1.000
_cell.length_b   1.000
_cell.length_c   1.000
_cell.angle_alpha   90.00
_cell.angle_beta   90.00
_cell.angle_gamma   90.00
#
_symmetry.space_group_name_H-M   'P 1'
#
loop_
_entity.id
_entity.type
_entity.pdbx_description
1 polymer ?
#
loop_
_entity_poly.entity_id
_entity_poly.type
_entity_poly.pdbx_seq_one_letter_code
_entity_poly.pdbx_strand_id
1 'polypeptide(L)'
;IFIPAGSIHSGIPDDCVYECLVFDMNMLMNKTDSCCRFLRQITDHEVSVQTHYPKICNTIHRTLWTLFDAAASKKEGYQLVVFGAMYQFFGTLFSEGFCKNAPDEEHRSHKRILQLKQALEFMESSYNLPLTLEEISGSVNMSPKYFCRFFHEMTHRTPIDYLNYYRIERACYQLITTNLSITEIAYASGFNDLSYFIKTFKKYKGTTPKKYLKI
;
A
#
# COMPACT_ATOMS: atom_id res chain seq x y z
N ILE A 1 -8.15 -9.18 -18.28
CA ILE A 1 -6.79 -8.86 -17.80
C ILE A 1 -6.79 -8.92 -16.28
N PHE A 2 -5.82 -9.58 -15.68
CA PHE A 2 -5.58 -9.55 -14.24
C PHE A 2 -4.41 -8.60 -13.95
N ILE A 3 -4.60 -7.68 -13.02
CA ILE A 3 -3.59 -6.69 -12.64
C ILE A 3 -3.25 -6.91 -11.17
N PRO A 4 -2.03 -7.40 -10.86
CA PRO A 4 -1.59 -7.60 -9.47
C PRO A 4 -1.54 -6.28 -8.69
N ALA A 5 -1.69 -6.36 -7.37
CA ALA A 5 -1.52 -5.21 -6.48
C ALA A 5 -0.12 -4.59 -6.63
N GLY A 6 -0.03 -3.26 -6.57
CA GLY A 6 1.22 -2.52 -6.73
C GLY A 6 1.69 -2.32 -8.18
N SER A 7 1.00 -2.88 -9.17
CA SER A 7 1.33 -2.68 -10.58
C SER A 7 0.85 -1.31 -11.09
N ILE A 8 1.73 -0.56 -11.74
CA ILE A 8 1.35 0.65 -12.48
C ILE A 8 0.77 0.18 -13.82
N HIS A 9 -0.44 0.62 -14.12
CA HIS A 9 -1.12 0.28 -15.36
C HIS A 9 -1.81 1.51 -15.95
N SER A 10 -1.92 1.52 -17.27
CA SER A 10 -2.71 2.50 -18.02
C SER A 10 -3.41 1.80 -19.19
N GLY A 11 -4.52 2.36 -19.65
CA GLY A 11 -5.26 1.88 -20.81
C GLY A 11 -5.60 3.03 -21.74
N ILE A 12 -5.51 2.81 -23.05
CA ILE A 12 -6.04 3.71 -24.07
C ILE A 12 -7.33 3.06 -24.56
N PRO A 13 -8.50 3.64 -24.30
CA PRO A 13 -9.77 3.10 -24.79
C PRO A 13 -9.84 3.25 -26.31
N ASP A 14 -10.23 2.19 -27.00
CA ASP A 14 -10.45 2.17 -28.44
C ASP A 14 -11.82 1.50 -28.67
N ASP A 15 -12.88 2.33 -28.66
CA ASP A 15 -14.28 1.98 -28.87
C ASP A 15 -14.69 0.65 -28.19
N CYS A 16 -14.42 0.54 -26.89
CA CYS A 16 -14.67 -0.66 -26.12
C CYS A 16 -15.52 -0.41 -24.86
N VAL A 17 -16.33 -1.39 -24.50
CA VAL A 17 -16.96 -1.50 -23.19
C VAL A 17 -16.19 -2.53 -22.37
N TYR A 18 -15.83 -2.18 -21.14
CA TYR A 18 -15.15 -3.08 -20.24
C TYR A 18 -15.83 -3.12 -18.87
N GLU A 19 -15.69 -4.24 -18.20
CA GLU A 19 -16.09 -4.45 -16.82
C GLU A 19 -14.84 -4.54 -15.96
N CYS A 20 -14.86 -3.94 -14.79
CA CYS A 20 -13.73 -3.91 -13.86
C CYS A 20 -14.19 -4.35 -12.47
N LEU A 21 -13.46 -5.27 -11.86
CA LEU A 21 -13.59 -5.65 -10.46
C LEU A 21 -12.32 -5.31 -9.73
N VAL A 22 -12.42 -4.44 -8.72
CA VAL A 22 -11.34 -4.11 -7.81
C VAL A 22 -11.68 -4.67 -6.45
N PHE A 23 -10.77 -5.41 -5.84
CA PHE A 23 -10.98 -6.03 -4.53
C PHE A 23 -9.68 -6.16 -3.75
N ASP A 24 -9.80 -6.25 -2.43
CA ASP A 24 -8.68 -6.58 -1.54
C ASP A 24 -8.59 -8.10 -1.37
N MET A 25 -7.44 -8.70 -1.68
CA MET A 25 -7.19 -10.13 -1.50
C MET A 25 -7.41 -10.59 -0.05
N ASN A 26 -7.23 -9.71 0.94
CA ASN A 26 -7.47 -10.02 2.35
C ASN A 26 -8.90 -10.45 2.63
N MET A 27 -9.88 -10.03 1.83
CA MET A 27 -11.28 -10.46 1.96
C MET A 27 -11.47 -11.96 1.68
N LEU A 28 -10.56 -12.57 0.91
CA LEU A 28 -10.57 -14.00 0.59
C LEU A 28 -9.69 -14.82 1.54
N MET A 29 -8.91 -14.17 2.41
CA MET A 29 -7.93 -14.83 3.29
C MET A 29 -8.46 -14.93 4.72
N ASN A 30 -8.99 -16.11 5.10
CA ASN A 30 -9.27 -16.41 6.50
C ASN A 30 -8.06 -17.14 7.11
N LYS A 31 -7.65 -16.75 8.33
CA LYS A 31 -6.42 -17.24 9.00
C LYS A 31 -6.33 -18.76 9.16
N THR A 32 -7.43 -19.47 9.08
CA THR A 32 -7.53 -20.92 9.34
C THR A 32 -7.76 -21.77 8.08
N ASP A 33 -7.85 -21.15 6.89
CA ASP A 33 -8.20 -21.85 5.66
C ASP A 33 -6.96 -22.31 4.87
N SER A 34 -6.96 -23.56 4.37
CA SER A 34 -5.93 -24.11 3.50
C SER A 34 -5.81 -23.36 2.17
N CYS A 35 -6.90 -22.74 1.69
CA CYS A 35 -6.92 -21.89 0.49
C CYS A 35 -6.03 -20.66 0.64
N CYS A 36 -5.85 -20.13 1.86
CA CYS A 36 -5.01 -18.98 2.13
C CYS A 36 -3.55 -19.19 1.70
N ARG A 37 -3.05 -20.43 1.74
CA ARG A 37 -1.68 -20.72 1.31
C ARG A 37 -1.46 -20.31 -0.16
N PHE A 38 -2.38 -20.65 -1.04
CA PHE A 38 -2.29 -20.34 -2.47
C PHE A 38 -2.45 -18.84 -2.74
N LEU A 39 -3.41 -18.20 -2.07
CA LEU A 39 -3.62 -16.77 -2.21
C LEU A 39 -2.43 -15.96 -1.68
N ARG A 40 -1.80 -16.40 -0.59
CA ARG A 40 -0.56 -15.78 -0.09
C ARG A 40 0.58 -15.86 -1.08
N GLN A 41 0.75 -16.96 -1.80
CA GLN A 41 1.80 -17.03 -2.83
C GLN A 41 1.64 -15.93 -3.90
N ILE A 42 0.39 -15.51 -4.18
CA ILE A 42 0.12 -14.40 -5.09
C ILE A 42 0.38 -13.05 -4.41
N THR A 43 -0.12 -12.84 -3.17
CA THR A 43 0.07 -11.57 -2.45
C THR A 43 1.50 -11.33 -2.04
N ASP A 44 2.24 -12.38 -1.73
CA ASP A 44 3.66 -12.31 -1.34
C ASP A 44 4.59 -12.35 -2.56
N HIS A 45 4.01 -12.37 -3.78
CA HIS A 45 4.72 -12.46 -5.06
C HIS A 45 5.72 -13.63 -5.13
N GLU A 46 5.39 -14.75 -4.49
CA GLU A 46 6.11 -16.02 -4.66
C GLU A 46 5.81 -16.62 -6.04
N VAL A 47 4.62 -16.34 -6.56
CA VAL A 47 4.21 -16.72 -7.91
C VAL A 47 3.81 -15.50 -8.72
N SER A 48 4.22 -15.49 -9.98
CA SER A 48 3.77 -14.53 -10.98
C SER A 48 2.53 -15.10 -11.68
N VAL A 49 1.47 -14.28 -11.75
CA VAL A 49 0.19 -14.65 -12.37
C VAL A 49 0.16 -14.14 -13.79
N GLN A 50 -0.23 -14.97 -14.74
CA GLN A 50 -0.44 -14.51 -16.10
C GLN A 50 -1.50 -13.42 -16.16
N THR A 51 -1.19 -12.29 -16.78
CA THR A 51 -2.05 -11.10 -16.79
C THR A 51 -3.12 -11.10 -17.88
N HIS A 52 -2.89 -11.84 -18.97
CA HIS A 52 -3.79 -11.88 -20.12
C HIS A 52 -4.30 -13.30 -20.39
N TYR A 53 -5.62 -13.44 -20.51
CA TYR A 53 -6.30 -14.71 -20.79
C TYR A 53 -7.05 -14.60 -22.13
N PRO A 54 -6.55 -15.27 -23.18
CA PRO A 54 -7.24 -15.26 -24.49
C PRO A 54 -8.57 -16.00 -24.42
N LYS A 55 -9.47 -15.72 -25.36
CA LYS A 55 -10.84 -16.29 -25.41
C LYS A 55 -10.90 -17.81 -25.35
N ILE A 56 -9.84 -18.52 -25.74
CA ILE A 56 -9.77 -19.97 -25.66
C ILE A 56 -9.76 -20.50 -24.21
N CYS A 57 -9.44 -19.65 -23.22
CA CYS A 57 -9.49 -19.99 -21.78
C CYS A 57 -10.95 -19.98 -21.28
N ASN A 58 -11.77 -20.90 -21.78
CA ASN A 58 -13.22 -20.93 -21.54
C ASN A 58 -13.59 -21.00 -20.05
N THR A 59 -12.84 -21.72 -19.23
CA THR A 59 -13.09 -21.86 -17.79
C THR A 59 -12.98 -20.52 -17.10
N ILE A 60 -11.89 -19.79 -17.35
CA ILE A 60 -11.67 -18.46 -16.76
C ILE A 60 -12.75 -17.48 -17.19
N HIS A 61 -13.05 -17.40 -18.47
CA HIS A 61 -14.07 -16.50 -18.99
C HIS A 61 -15.45 -16.80 -18.41
N ARG A 62 -15.84 -18.08 -18.34
CA ARG A 62 -17.13 -18.48 -17.75
C ARG A 62 -17.20 -18.12 -16.27
N THR A 63 -16.14 -18.34 -15.51
CA THR A 63 -16.08 -17.98 -14.08
C THR A 63 -16.21 -16.48 -13.88
N LEU A 64 -15.52 -15.66 -14.70
CA LEU A 64 -15.64 -14.20 -14.67
C LEU A 64 -17.04 -13.73 -15.07
N TRP A 65 -17.66 -14.34 -16.08
CA TRP A 65 -19.06 -14.07 -16.45
C TRP A 65 -20.02 -14.32 -15.27
N THR A 66 -19.89 -15.47 -14.59
CA THR A 66 -20.70 -15.78 -13.40
C THR A 66 -20.51 -14.73 -12.31
N LEU A 67 -19.28 -14.27 -12.10
CA LEU A 67 -18.96 -13.24 -11.11
C LEU A 67 -19.61 -11.90 -11.44
N PHE A 68 -19.43 -11.41 -12.68
CA PHE A 68 -19.98 -10.13 -13.09
C PHE A 68 -21.51 -10.13 -13.14
N ASP A 69 -22.14 -11.21 -13.67
CA ASP A 69 -23.59 -11.34 -13.68
C ASP A 69 -24.19 -11.35 -12.27
N ALA A 70 -23.57 -12.08 -11.33
CA ALA A 70 -24.01 -12.08 -9.94
C ALA A 70 -23.85 -10.69 -9.29
N ALA A 71 -22.71 -10.02 -9.53
CA ALA A 71 -22.46 -8.68 -8.99
C ALA A 71 -23.42 -7.62 -9.56
N ALA A 72 -23.82 -7.74 -10.82
CA ALA A 72 -24.76 -6.84 -11.47
C ALA A 72 -26.20 -7.10 -11.03
N SER A 73 -26.64 -8.37 -10.97
CA SER A 73 -28.02 -8.75 -10.66
C SER A 73 -28.41 -8.53 -9.20
N LYS A 74 -27.44 -8.63 -8.28
CA LYS A 74 -27.63 -8.46 -6.83
C LYS A 74 -28.78 -9.26 -6.23
N LYS A 75 -29.08 -10.44 -6.79
CA LYS A 75 -30.09 -11.35 -6.26
C LYS A 75 -29.72 -11.81 -4.85
N GLU A 76 -30.69 -12.30 -4.08
CA GLU A 76 -30.41 -12.85 -2.75
C GLU A 76 -29.30 -13.92 -2.82
N GLY A 77 -28.30 -13.81 -1.96
CA GLY A 77 -27.14 -14.71 -1.96
C GLY A 77 -26.06 -14.42 -3.00
N TYR A 78 -26.16 -13.33 -3.79
CA TYR A 78 -25.16 -13.00 -4.82
C TYR A 78 -23.72 -12.93 -4.29
N GLN A 79 -23.55 -12.50 -3.03
CA GLN A 79 -22.22 -12.44 -2.41
C GLN A 79 -21.55 -13.83 -2.37
N LEU A 80 -22.32 -14.88 -2.05
CA LEU A 80 -21.80 -16.26 -2.03
C LEU A 80 -21.36 -16.69 -3.45
N VAL A 81 -22.12 -16.32 -4.46
CA VAL A 81 -21.76 -16.60 -5.86
C VAL A 81 -20.49 -15.84 -6.26
N VAL A 82 -20.38 -14.57 -5.91
CA VAL A 82 -19.19 -13.76 -6.19
C VAL A 82 -17.97 -14.35 -5.51
N PHE A 83 -18.02 -14.63 -4.20
CA PHE A 83 -16.88 -15.23 -3.48
C PHE A 83 -16.54 -16.62 -4.03
N GLY A 84 -17.52 -17.46 -4.32
CA GLY A 84 -17.32 -18.78 -4.93
C GLY A 84 -16.63 -18.69 -6.28
N ALA A 85 -17.05 -17.74 -7.15
CA ALA A 85 -16.41 -17.49 -8.42
C ALA A 85 -14.98 -16.95 -8.28
N MET A 86 -14.71 -16.10 -7.28
CA MET A 86 -13.35 -15.63 -6.99
C MET A 86 -12.43 -16.79 -6.58
N TYR A 87 -12.86 -17.64 -5.67
CA TYR A 87 -12.08 -18.84 -5.30
C TYR A 87 -11.88 -19.79 -6.48
N GLN A 88 -12.91 -20.00 -7.31
CA GLN A 88 -12.81 -20.80 -8.51
C GLN A 88 -11.82 -20.20 -9.51
N PHE A 89 -11.84 -18.89 -9.71
CA PHE A 89 -10.90 -18.19 -10.58
C PHE A 89 -9.46 -18.45 -10.13
N PHE A 90 -9.12 -18.18 -8.87
CA PHE A 90 -7.77 -18.43 -8.37
C PHE A 90 -7.39 -19.91 -8.39
N GLY A 91 -8.31 -20.82 -8.04
CA GLY A 91 -8.08 -22.26 -8.13
C GLY A 91 -7.73 -22.69 -9.58
N THR A 92 -8.44 -22.14 -10.57
CA THR A 92 -8.17 -22.38 -11.98
C THR A 92 -6.79 -21.87 -12.41
N LEU A 93 -6.35 -20.70 -11.90
CA LEU A 93 -5.02 -20.18 -12.21
C LEU A 93 -3.90 -21.14 -11.79
N PHE A 94 -4.04 -21.77 -10.63
CA PHE A 94 -3.07 -22.76 -10.16
C PHE A 94 -3.18 -24.09 -10.89
N SER A 95 -4.38 -24.61 -11.09
CA SER A 95 -4.60 -25.94 -11.72
C SER A 95 -4.27 -25.98 -13.20
N GLU A 96 -4.47 -24.88 -13.93
CA GLU A 96 -4.19 -24.79 -15.38
C GLU A 96 -2.80 -24.19 -15.67
N GLY A 97 -1.96 -23.95 -14.64
CA GLY A 97 -0.58 -23.52 -14.80
C GLY A 97 -0.40 -22.05 -15.22
N PHE A 98 -1.40 -21.19 -14.94
CA PHE A 98 -1.31 -19.74 -15.13
C PHE A 98 -0.52 -19.03 -14.04
N CYS A 99 -0.14 -19.75 -12.98
CA CYS A 99 0.79 -19.29 -11.96
C CYS A 99 2.15 -19.95 -12.19
N LYS A 100 3.21 -19.15 -12.23
CA LYS A 100 4.59 -19.61 -12.34
C LYS A 100 5.38 -19.06 -11.17
N ASN A 101 6.43 -19.77 -10.75
CA ASN A 101 7.34 -19.20 -9.75
C ASN A 101 7.84 -17.84 -10.23
N ALA A 102 7.69 -16.84 -9.39
CA ALA A 102 8.14 -15.50 -9.70
C ALA A 102 9.68 -15.49 -9.83
N PRO A 103 10.26 -14.73 -10.76
CA PRO A 103 11.70 -14.52 -10.79
C PRO A 103 12.18 -13.96 -9.45
N ASP A 104 13.34 -14.40 -8.96
CA ASP A 104 13.94 -13.96 -7.71
C ASP A 104 14.02 -12.43 -7.58
N GLU A 105 14.22 -11.74 -8.68
CA GLU A 105 14.33 -10.28 -8.74
C GLU A 105 12.97 -9.59 -8.50
N GLU A 106 11.88 -10.12 -9.04
CA GLU A 106 10.52 -9.63 -8.85
C GLU A 106 10.08 -9.83 -7.39
N HIS A 107 10.33 -11.01 -6.84
CA HIS A 107 10.06 -11.33 -5.45
C HIS A 107 10.84 -10.40 -4.48
N ARG A 108 12.14 -10.17 -4.74
CA ARG A 108 12.97 -9.25 -3.96
C ARG A 108 12.46 -7.82 -4.04
N SER A 109 12.08 -7.37 -5.22
CA SER A 109 11.56 -6.01 -5.42
C SER A 109 10.27 -5.80 -4.65
N HIS A 110 9.34 -6.76 -4.72
CA HIS A 110 8.08 -6.67 -3.98
C HIS A 110 8.29 -6.68 -2.46
N LYS A 111 9.13 -7.58 -1.95
CA LYS A 111 9.49 -7.61 -0.53
C LYS A 111 10.03 -6.27 -0.04
N ARG A 112 10.86 -5.61 -0.85
CA ARG A 112 11.37 -4.26 -0.54
C ARG A 112 10.24 -3.22 -0.47
N ILE A 113 9.25 -3.28 -1.37
CA ILE A 113 8.09 -2.38 -1.34
C ILE A 113 7.26 -2.60 -0.07
N LEU A 114 6.98 -3.85 0.30
CA LEU A 114 6.26 -4.16 1.54
C LEU A 114 7.00 -3.68 2.79
N GLN A 115 8.31 -3.88 2.85
CA GLN A 115 9.14 -3.39 3.96
C GLN A 115 9.13 -1.86 4.04
N LEU A 116 9.19 -1.17 2.90
CA LEU A 116 9.07 0.29 2.88
C LEU A 116 7.70 0.73 3.39
N LYS A 117 6.62 0.12 2.89
CA LYS A 117 5.26 0.44 3.33
C LYS A 117 5.09 0.25 4.83
N GLN A 118 5.57 -0.87 5.39
CA GLN A 118 5.54 -1.14 6.83
C GLN A 118 6.30 -0.09 7.64
N ALA A 119 7.48 0.34 7.16
CA ALA A 119 8.25 1.39 7.82
C ALA A 119 7.54 2.75 7.78
N LEU A 120 6.91 3.10 6.64
CA LEU A 120 6.13 4.32 6.51
C LEU A 120 4.90 4.31 7.42
N GLU A 121 4.14 3.23 7.45
CA GLU A 121 2.98 3.05 8.35
C GLU A 121 3.38 3.17 9.82
N PHE A 122 4.52 2.57 10.22
CA PHE A 122 5.05 2.70 11.57
C PHE A 122 5.40 4.16 11.91
N MET A 123 6.11 4.86 11.03
CA MET A 123 6.44 6.27 11.21
C MET A 123 5.19 7.16 11.26
N GLU A 124 4.22 6.90 10.40
CA GLU A 124 2.98 7.69 10.31
C GLU A 124 2.03 7.46 11.48
N SER A 125 1.98 6.25 12.02
CA SER A 125 1.16 5.95 13.21
C SER A 125 1.77 6.47 14.51
N SER A 126 3.08 6.67 14.55
CA SER A 126 3.84 7.02 15.77
C SER A 126 4.60 8.34 15.64
N TYR A 127 4.28 9.18 14.64
CA TYR A 127 5.05 10.40 14.33
C TYR A 127 5.16 11.39 15.49
N ASN A 128 4.16 11.43 16.37
CA ASN A 128 4.10 12.31 17.55
C ASN A 128 4.93 11.83 18.74
N LEU A 129 5.49 10.62 18.68
CA LEU A 129 6.37 10.04 19.69
C LEU A 129 7.85 10.33 19.37
N PRO A 130 8.75 10.26 20.36
CA PRO A 130 10.19 10.42 20.14
C PRO A 130 10.79 9.18 19.48
N LEU A 131 10.51 9.02 18.17
CA LEU A 131 11.02 7.89 17.38
C LEU A 131 12.51 8.01 17.13
N THR A 132 13.22 6.91 17.38
CA THR A 132 14.62 6.71 17.04
C THR A 132 14.77 5.96 15.71
N LEU A 133 15.97 6.07 15.11
CA LEU A 133 16.28 5.31 13.89
C LEU A 133 16.27 3.80 14.15
N GLU A 134 16.68 3.38 15.35
CA GLU A 134 16.70 1.99 15.82
C GLU A 134 15.28 1.41 15.87
N GLU A 135 14.32 2.15 16.39
CA GLU A 135 12.92 1.72 16.45
C GLU A 135 12.31 1.61 15.06
N ILE A 136 12.54 2.59 14.19
CA ILE A 136 12.02 2.56 12.82
C ILE A 136 12.63 1.39 12.04
N SER A 137 13.93 1.19 12.11
CA SER A 137 14.60 0.08 11.40
C SER A 137 14.21 -1.29 11.97
N GLY A 138 13.99 -1.35 13.29
CA GLY A 138 13.51 -2.55 13.99
C GLY A 138 12.12 -2.99 13.53
N SER A 139 11.23 -2.05 13.19
CA SER A 139 9.88 -2.35 12.71
C SER A 139 9.87 -3.21 11.43
N VAL A 140 10.94 -3.18 10.66
CA VAL A 140 11.12 -3.95 9.41
C VAL A 140 12.26 -4.97 9.48
N ASN A 141 12.73 -5.29 10.70
CA ASN A 141 13.80 -6.24 10.96
C ASN A 141 15.11 -5.92 10.19
N MET A 142 15.48 -4.64 10.12
CA MET A 142 16.72 -4.18 9.49
C MET A 142 17.67 -3.54 10.51
N SER A 143 18.99 -3.64 10.28
CA SER A 143 19.94 -2.81 11.03
C SER A 143 19.79 -1.34 10.59
N PRO A 144 20.03 -0.35 11.49
CA PRO A 144 19.91 1.07 11.17
C PRO A 144 20.70 1.51 9.94
N LYS A 145 21.94 1.02 9.81
CA LYS A 145 22.81 1.34 8.66
C LYS A 145 22.24 0.82 7.34
N TYR A 146 21.75 -0.42 7.34
CA TYR A 146 21.14 -1.01 6.14
C TYR A 146 19.83 -0.30 5.81
N PHE A 147 19.00 -0.03 6.82
CA PHE A 147 17.73 0.69 6.65
C PHE A 147 17.90 2.08 6.05
N CYS A 148 18.87 2.89 6.52
CA CYS A 148 19.15 4.20 5.92
C CYS A 148 19.44 4.12 4.43
N ARG A 149 20.28 3.16 4.02
CA ARG A 149 20.61 2.96 2.61
C ARG A 149 19.39 2.50 1.81
N PHE A 150 18.70 1.48 2.31
CA PHE A 150 17.47 0.95 1.73
C PHE A 150 16.40 2.03 1.54
N PHE A 151 16.13 2.81 2.60
CA PHE A 151 15.11 3.86 2.59
C PHE A 151 15.48 4.97 1.60
N HIS A 152 16.74 5.36 1.56
CA HIS A 152 17.22 6.38 0.62
C HIS A 152 17.15 5.89 -0.84
N GLU A 153 17.50 4.65 -1.12
CA GLU A 153 17.35 4.05 -2.45
C GLU A 153 15.89 4.08 -2.93
N MET A 154 14.93 3.82 -2.03
CA MET A 154 13.51 3.72 -2.37
C MET A 154 12.79 5.08 -2.42
N THR A 155 13.23 6.08 -1.64
CA THR A 155 12.47 7.34 -1.45
C THR A 155 13.26 8.59 -1.80
N HIS A 156 14.56 8.46 -2.08
CA HIS A 156 15.52 9.56 -2.25
C HIS A 156 15.62 10.50 -1.04
N ARG A 157 15.17 10.05 0.15
CA ARG A 157 15.23 10.77 1.43
C ARG A 157 15.82 9.91 2.52
N THR A 158 16.36 10.54 3.57
CA THR A 158 16.71 9.78 4.77
C THR A 158 15.45 9.52 5.61
N PRO A 159 15.41 8.45 6.43
CA PRO A 159 14.25 8.16 7.30
C PRO A 159 13.86 9.33 8.20
N ILE A 160 14.85 9.98 8.84
CA ILE A 160 14.60 11.12 9.73
C ILE A 160 14.14 12.36 8.95
N ASP A 161 14.63 12.58 7.72
CA ASP A 161 14.13 13.67 6.86
C ASP A 161 12.67 13.44 6.47
N TYR A 162 12.30 12.20 6.14
CA TYR A 162 10.90 11.84 5.86
C TYR A 162 10.00 12.03 7.10
N LEU A 163 10.41 11.55 8.27
CA LEU A 163 9.66 11.72 9.52
C LEU A 163 9.43 13.20 9.83
N ASN A 164 10.47 14.01 9.70
CA ASN A 164 10.35 15.46 9.91
C ASN A 164 9.42 16.12 8.88
N TYR A 165 9.50 15.71 7.61
CA TYR A 165 8.56 16.17 6.58
C TYR A 165 7.12 15.85 6.97
N TYR A 166 6.83 14.60 7.33
CA TYR A 166 5.48 14.17 7.74
C TYR A 166 4.98 14.94 8.96
N ARG A 167 5.82 15.12 9.99
CA ARG A 167 5.51 15.92 11.17
C ARG A 167 5.12 17.37 10.80
N ILE A 168 5.81 17.99 9.85
CA ILE A 168 5.49 19.34 9.39
C ILE A 168 4.17 19.36 8.62
N GLU A 169 3.86 18.36 7.79
CA GLU A 169 2.55 18.28 7.14
C GLU A 169 1.41 18.17 8.16
N ARG A 170 1.59 17.35 9.20
CA ARG A 170 0.63 17.23 10.30
C ARG A 170 0.50 18.53 11.10
N ALA A 171 1.60 19.23 11.36
CA ALA A 171 1.60 20.54 11.99
C ALA A 171 0.85 21.60 11.16
N CYS A 172 1.03 21.61 9.84
CA CYS A 172 0.28 22.51 8.94
C CYS A 172 -1.22 22.27 9.04
N TYR A 173 -1.64 20.99 9.07
CA TYR A 173 -3.05 20.65 9.28
C TYR A 173 -3.57 21.17 10.60
N GLN A 174 -2.85 20.95 11.72
CA GLN A 174 -3.24 21.43 13.05
C GLN A 174 -3.29 22.96 13.13
N LEU A 175 -2.35 23.67 12.49
CA LEU A 175 -2.35 25.12 12.42
C LEU A 175 -3.63 25.70 11.81
N ILE A 176 -4.26 24.99 10.87
CA ILE A 176 -5.47 25.46 10.18
C ILE A 176 -6.74 24.98 10.89
N THR A 177 -6.71 23.79 11.51
CA THR A 177 -7.92 23.12 12.02
C THR A 177 -8.12 23.24 13.53
N THR A 178 -7.15 23.79 14.28
CA THR A 178 -7.21 23.89 15.75
C THR A 178 -6.85 25.30 16.23
N ASN A 179 -7.18 25.60 17.47
CA ASN A 179 -6.80 26.84 18.15
C ASN A 179 -5.55 26.68 19.03
N LEU A 180 -4.77 25.62 18.82
CA LEU A 180 -3.55 25.38 19.58
C LEU A 180 -2.48 26.42 19.26
N SER A 181 -1.67 26.76 20.24
CA SER A 181 -0.50 27.60 20.04
C SER A 181 0.56 26.90 19.21
N ILE A 182 1.42 27.66 18.56
CA ILE A 182 2.55 27.12 17.76
C ILE A 182 3.43 26.17 18.59
N THR A 183 3.59 26.49 19.88
CA THR A 183 4.37 25.66 20.81
C THR A 183 3.68 24.32 21.07
N GLU A 184 2.38 24.33 21.35
CA GLU A 184 1.59 23.10 21.54
C GLU A 184 1.58 22.25 20.28
N ILE A 185 1.42 22.85 19.11
CA ILE A 185 1.47 22.14 17.81
C ILE A 185 2.84 21.51 17.58
N ALA A 186 3.94 22.23 17.91
CA ALA A 186 5.28 21.67 17.77
C ALA A 186 5.43 20.37 18.60
N TYR A 187 5.05 20.40 19.87
CA TYR A 187 5.11 19.23 20.74
C TYR A 187 4.12 18.12 20.32
N ALA A 188 2.89 18.46 19.98
CA ALA A 188 1.88 17.52 19.50
C ALA A 188 2.29 16.83 18.17
N SER A 189 3.14 17.49 17.38
CA SER A 189 3.69 16.95 16.15
C SER A 189 5.00 16.17 16.35
N GLY A 190 5.42 15.92 17.61
CA GLY A 190 6.57 15.09 17.94
C GLY A 190 7.92 15.82 17.92
N PHE A 191 7.96 17.15 17.93
CA PHE A 191 9.19 17.90 18.09
C PHE A 191 9.44 18.20 19.58
N ASN A 192 10.63 17.93 20.05
CA ASN A 192 11.04 18.18 21.44
C ASN A 192 11.65 19.59 21.64
N ASP A 193 11.89 20.32 20.56
CA ASP A 193 12.51 21.65 20.59
C ASP A 193 11.79 22.58 19.60
N LEU A 194 11.30 23.71 20.11
CA LEU A 194 10.55 24.69 19.32
C LEU A 194 11.43 25.36 18.25
N SER A 195 12.69 25.63 18.55
CA SER A 195 13.61 26.28 17.59
C SER A 195 13.91 25.36 16.45
N TYR A 196 14.12 24.06 16.72
CA TYR A 196 14.27 23.03 15.70
C TYR A 196 13.00 22.87 14.86
N PHE A 197 11.82 22.87 15.48
CA PHE A 197 10.53 22.87 14.77
C PHE A 197 10.44 24.05 13.79
N ILE A 198 10.66 25.28 14.25
CA ILE A 198 10.56 26.50 13.41
C ILE A 198 11.53 26.43 12.24
N LYS A 199 12.79 26.01 12.48
CA LYS A 199 13.80 25.82 11.45
C LYS A 199 13.37 24.78 10.41
N THR A 200 12.86 23.63 10.88
CA THR A 200 12.39 22.54 10.04
C THR A 200 11.14 22.94 9.26
N PHE A 201 10.20 23.64 9.87
CA PHE A 201 9.01 24.17 9.22
C PHE A 201 9.39 25.13 8.07
N LYS A 202 10.33 26.05 8.34
CA LYS A 202 10.82 26.96 7.29
C LYS A 202 11.53 26.22 6.15
N LYS A 203 12.25 25.15 6.45
CA LYS A 203 12.90 24.29 5.44
C LYS A 203 11.87 23.73 4.45
N TYR A 204 10.74 23.20 4.94
CA TYR A 204 9.77 22.51 4.08
C TYR A 204 8.69 23.42 3.49
N LYS A 205 8.32 24.51 4.18
CA LYS A 205 7.22 25.40 3.79
C LYS A 205 7.68 26.79 3.29
N GLY A 206 8.99 27.06 3.29
CA GLY A 206 9.56 28.32 2.85
C GLY A 206 9.28 29.50 3.78
N THR A 207 8.42 29.36 4.80
CA THR A 207 7.99 30.40 5.70
C THR A 207 7.91 29.90 7.15
N THR A 208 7.74 30.80 8.12
CA THR A 208 7.57 30.42 9.53
C THR A 208 6.11 30.04 9.84
N PRO A 209 5.85 29.20 10.86
CA PRO A 209 4.49 28.82 11.27
C PRO A 209 3.56 30.04 11.49
N LYS A 210 4.09 31.09 12.11
CA LYS A 210 3.33 32.34 12.38
C LYS A 210 2.93 33.09 11.10
N LYS A 211 3.77 33.07 10.07
CA LYS A 211 3.44 33.67 8.76
C LYS A 211 2.50 32.79 7.95
N TYR A 212 2.66 31.47 8.07
CA TYR A 212 1.81 30.47 7.40
C TYR A 212 0.34 30.59 7.80
N LEU A 213 0.05 30.91 9.07
CA LEU A 213 -1.32 31.17 9.57
C LEU A 213 -1.97 32.47 9.04
N LYS A 214 -1.20 33.35 8.41
CA LYS A 214 -1.70 34.64 7.91
C LYS A 214 -1.97 34.66 6.41
N ILE A 215 -1.73 33.51 5.76
CA ILE A 215 -2.01 33.27 4.34
C ILE A 215 -3.41 32.66 4.20
#